data_0e4817b357548c0427b7e717ec922695
#
_entry.id   0e4817b357548c0427b7e717ec922695
#
_cell.length_a   1.000
_cell.length_b   1.000
_cell.length_c   1.000
_cell.angle_alpha   90.00
_cell.angle_beta   90.00
_cell.angle_gamma   90.00
#
_symmetry.space_group_name_H-M   'P 1'
#
loop_
_entity.id
_entity.type
_entity.pdbx_description
1 polymer ?
#
loop_
_entity_poly.entity_id
_entity_poly.type
_entity_poly.pdbx_seq_one_letter_code
_entity_poly.pdbx_strand_id
1 'polypeptide(L)'
;IKHIYSGKPILEIKNVSKFYNTSKNLFRNNKSFKALSQISLKLFKGETLGLIGESGSGKTTLSNTILKIHEFEKGEILFKGKDISKIKERELLEFRKNLQIIFQDPYASLNPLQNIFQIISEPIKFHRICLKNEVYEKCKELIADVGLNENFLSRYPHELSGGQRQRICIARAISVNPEVLICDESVSALDVSIQATVLNLLNLLKKKYNFTYIFISHDLSVVKYMSDKIIVLYNGKIVDYQDADLLFEKPKDNYTKKLIKASY
;
A
#
# COMPACT_ATOMS: atom_id res chain seq x y z
N ILE A 1 16.56 14.01 -11.74
CA ILE A 1 17.52 13.92 -10.60
C ILE A 1 17.12 12.68 -9.83
N LYS A 2 17.97 11.62 -9.88
CA LYS A 2 17.75 10.40 -9.09
C LYS A 2 17.96 10.73 -7.62
N HIS A 3 16.93 10.56 -6.80
CA HIS A 3 17.08 10.66 -5.36
C HIS A 3 17.86 9.44 -4.86
N ILE A 4 19.06 9.67 -4.32
CA ILE A 4 19.82 8.64 -3.62
C ILE A 4 19.27 8.59 -2.20
N TYR A 5 18.41 7.62 -1.92
CA TYR A 5 17.92 7.38 -0.59
C TYR A 5 19.03 6.78 0.27
N SER A 6 19.42 7.47 1.35
CA SER A 6 20.49 7.08 2.23
C SER A 6 20.03 7.06 3.70
N GLY A 7 20.75 6.36 4.56
CA GLY A 7 20.44 6.27 5.97
C GLY A 7 19.77 4.96 6.38
N LYS A 8 19.09 4.95 7.54
CA LYS A 8 18.36 3.77 8.04
C LYS A 8 17.03 3.60 7.28
N PRO A 9 16.72 2.39 6.81
CA PRO A 9 15.43 2.13 6.16
C PRO A 9 14.28 2.33 7.15
N ILE A 10 13.16 2.86 6.66
CA ILE A 10 11.92 2.97 7.45
C ILE A 10 11.26 1.61 7.63
N LEU A 11 11.34 0.75 6.59
CA LEU A 11 10.88 -0.63 6.61
C LEU A 11 12.00 -1.52 6.06
N GLU A 12 12.34 -2.57 6.78
CA GLU A 12 13.32 -3.58 6.35
C GLU A 12 12.72 -4.98 6.56
N ILE A 13 12.71 -5.77 5.52
CA ILE A 13 12.26 -7.17 5.53
C ILE A 13 13.49 -8.06 5.31
N LYS A 14 13.67 -9.07 6.17
CA LYS A 14 14.82 -9.97 6.15
C LYS A 14 14.37 -11.42 6.11
N ASN A 15 14.56 -12.07 4.98
CA ASN A 15 14.33 -13.51 4.76
C ASN A 15 12.93 -13.99 5.18
N VAL A 16 11.90 -13.16 5.00
CA VAL A 16 10.53 -13.48 5.40
C VAL A 16 9.97 -14.58 4.51
N SER A 17 9.40 -15.60 5.15
CA SER A 17 8.66 -16.67 4.47
C SER A 17 7.29 -16.86 5.11
N LYS A 18 6.26 -17.05 4.24
CA LYS A 18 4.87 -17.27 4.62
C LYS A 18 4.32 -18.52 3.99
N PHE A 19 3.67 -19.35 4.81
CA PHE A 19 3.04 -20.59 4.37
C PHE A 19 1.54 -20.56 4.65
N TYR A 20 0.74 -21.15 3.76
CA TYR A 20 -0.67 -21.42 3.99
C TYR A 20 -0.90 -22.92 3.98
N ASN A 21 -1.60 -23.43 4.99
CA ASN A 21 -2.01 -24.83 5.05
C ASN A 21 -3.25 -25.03 4.16
N THR A 22 -3.14 -25.87 3.14
CA THR A 22 -4.19 -26.09 2.12
C THR A 22 -5.18 -27.19 2.45
N SER A 23 -5.02 -27.94 3.55
CA SER A 23 -5.97 -29.01 3.92
C SER A 23 -6.42 -28.95 5.38
N LYS A 24 -7.75 -28.88 5.58
CA LYS A 24 -8.42 -29.13 6.85
C LYS A 24 -8.77 -30.63 7.03
N ASN A 25 -8.29 -31.56 6.18
CA ASN A 25 -8.62 -32.95 6.28
C ASN A 25 -7.63 -33.67 7.21
N LEU A 26 -8.13 -34.24 8.30
CA LEU A 26 -7.42 -34.98 9.35
C LEU A 26 -6.62 -36.22 8.82
N PHE A 27 -6.82 -36.65 7.58
CA PHE A 27 -6.25 -37.88 7.00
C PHE A 27 -5.40 -37.71 5.75
N ARG A 28 -5.05 -36.50 5.32
CA ARG A 28 -4.14 -36.28 4.17
C ARG A 28 -2.97 -35.40 4.56
N ASN A 29 -1.78 -35.79 4.10
CA ASN A 29 -0.54 -35.02 4.25
C ASN A 29 -0.79 -33.54 4.06
N ASN A 30 -0.52 -32.73 5.07
CA ASN A 30 -0.64 -31.27 5.06
C ASN A 30 0.24 -30.71 3.93
N LYS A 31 -0.34 -30.48 2.75
CA LYS A 31 0.35 -29.73 1.70
C LYS A 31 0.34 -28.25 2.12
N SER A 32 1.49 -27.74 2.54
CA SER A 32 1.66 -26.32 2.76
C SER A 32 2.01 -25.62 1.46
N PHE A 33 1.26 -24.59 1.11
CA PHE A 33 1.61 -23.71 -0.02
C PHE A 33 2.49 -22.58 0.49
N LYS A 34 3.68 -22.42 -0.10
CA LYS A 34 4.63 -21.38 0.25
C LYS A 34 4.30 -20.11 -0.55
N ALA A 35 3.57 -19.17 0.07
CA ALA A 35 3.15 -17.93 -0.58
C ALA A 35 4.25 -16.87 -0.66
N LEU A 36 5.17 -16.84 0.34
CA LEU A 36 6.38 -16.01 0.32
C LEU A 36 7.59 -16.85 0.68
N SER A 37 8.69 -16.65 -0.03
CA SER A 37 9.93 -17.43 0.10
C SER A 37 11.14 -16.54 0.23
N GLN A 38 11.64 -16.35 1.45
CA GLN A 38 12.88 -15.62 1.76
C GLN A 38 12.89 -14.20 1.17
N ILE A 39 11.79 -13.49 1.33
CA ILE A 39 11.66 -12.10 0.88
C ILE A 39 12.58 -11.21 1.69
N SER A 40 13.42 -10.44 1.00
CA SER A 40 14.28 -9.43 1.61
C SER A 40 14.22 -8.14 0.79
N LEU A 41 13.89 -7.02 1.45
CA LEU A 41 13.82 -5.70 0.83
C LEU A 41 14.05 -4.60 1.85
N LYS A 42 14.38 -3.41 1.36
CA LYS A 42 14.50 -2.18 2.15
C LYS A 42 13.70 -1.07 1.51
N LEU A 43 13.02 -0.29 2.32
CA LEU A 43 12.27 0.89 1.91
C LEU A 43 12.77 2.08 2.73
N PHE A 44 13.12 3.16 2.08
CA PHE A 44 13.62 4.37 2.71
C PHE A 44 12.54 5.44 2.80
N LYS A 45 12.69 6.35 3.75
CA LYS A 45 11.73 7.45 3.92
C LYS A 45 11.63 8.30 2.65
N GLY A 46 10.42 8.57 2.19
CA GLY A 46 10.13 9.33 0.98
C GLY A 46 10.31 8.53 -0.33
N GLU A 47 10.77 7.27 -0.28
CA GLU A 47 10.90 6.39 -1.45
C GLU A 47 9.53 5.85 -1.88
N THR A 48 9.34 5.63 -3.18
CA THR A 48 8.26 4.81 -3.72
C THR A 48 8.84 3.50 -4.24
N LEU A 49 8.46 2.39 -3.59
CA LEU A 49 8.82 1.05 -4.00
C LEU A 49 7.67 0.42 -4.78
N GLY A 50 7.86 0.19 -6.07
CA GLY A 50 6.94 -0.53 -6.93
C GLY A 50 7.01 -2.04 -6.67
N LEU A 51 5.87 -2.71 -6.67
CA LEU A 51 5.77 -4.16 -6.55
C LEU A 51 4.92 -4.71 -7.69
N ILE A 52 5.55 -5.45 -8.60
CA ILE A 52 4.91 -6.05 -9.78
C ILE A 52 5.01 -7.57 -9.76
N GLY A 53 4.15 -8.21 -10.54
CA GLY A 53 4.07 -9.67 -10.72
C GLY A 53 2.66 -10.10 -11.10
N GLU A 54 2.52 -11.30 -11.65
CA GLU A 54 1.22 -11.86 -12.03
C GLU A 54 0.29 -12.07 -10.83
N SER A 55 -1.00 -12.31 -11.11
CA SER A 55 -1.95 -12.71 -10.08
C SER A 55 -1.46 -13.99 -9.39
N GLY A 56 -1.55 -14.03 -8.05
CA GLY A 56 -1.04 -15.16 -7.26
C GLY A 56 0.47 -15.16 -7.02
N SER A 57 1.25 -14.16 -7.48
CA SER A 57 2.70 -14.10 -7.23
C SER A 57 3.06 -13.84 -5.76
N GLY A 58 2.11 -13.41 -4.92
CA GLY A 58 2.30 -13.15 -3.49
C GLY A 58 2.25 -11.67 -3.08
N LYS A 59 1.90 -10.72 -3.98
CA LYS A 59 1.88 -9.27 -3.70
C LYS A 59 0.97 -8.92 -2.52
N THR A 60 -0.29 -9.33 -2.56
CA THR A 60 -1.27 -9.10 -1.48
C THR A 60 -0.88 -9.85 -0.19
N THR A 61 -0.26 -11.03 -0.29
CA THR A 61 0.28 -11.72 0.87
C THR A 61 1.41 -10.91 1.51
N LEU A 62 2.29 -10.32 0.71
CA LEU A 62 3.39 -9.49 1.20
C LEU A 62 2.85 -8.22 1.90
N SER A 63 1.90 -7.49 1.29
CA SER A 63 1.29 -6.32 1.92
C SER A 63 0.57 -6.66 3.24
N ASN A 64 -0.21 -7.74 3.27
CA ASN A 64 -0.89 -8.19 4.48
C ASN A 64 0.10 -8.65 5.58
N THR A 65 1.23 -9.23 5.18
CA THR A 65 2.31 -9.60 6.12
C THR A 65 3.01 -8.36 6.69
N ILE A 66 3.28 -7.36 5.86
CA ILE A 66 3.85 -6.07 6.28
C ILE A 66 2.91 -5.36 7.26
N LEU A 67 1.59 -5.36 7.00
CA LEU A 67 0.55 -4.78 7.87
C LEU A 67 0.30 -5.58 9.16
N LYS A 68 0.97 -6.73 9.31
CA LYS A 68 0.72 -7.68 10.40
C LYS A 68 -0.77 -8.08 10.49
N ILE A 69 -1.42 -8.24 9.34
CA ILE A 69 -2.72 -8.89 9.19
C ILE A 69 -2.52 -10.41 9.14
N HIS A 70 -1.44 -10.85 8.48
CA HIS A 70 -1.00 -12.23 8.46
C HIS A 70 0.32 -12.38 9.21
N GLU A 71 0.39 -13.38 10.08
CA GLU A 71 1.65 -13.80 10.69
C GLU A 71 2.53 -14.50 9.65
N PHE A 72 3.84 -14.48 9.87
CA PHE A 72 4.83 -15.16 9.04
C PHE A 72 5.65 -16.14 9.90
N GLU A 73 6.16 -17.20 9.26
CA GLU A 73 6.79 -18.29 10.00
C GLU A 73 8.31 -18.15 10.15
N LYS A 74 8.95 -17.37 9.24
CA LYS A 74 10.42 -17.19 9.25
C LYS A 74 10.79 -15.77 8.83
N GLY A 75 11.91 -15.29 9.34
CA GLY A 75 12.48 -14.00 9.01
C GLY A 75 12.15 -12.90 10.02
N GLU A 76 12.40 -11.66 9.65
CA GLU A 76 12.16 -10.47 10.47
C GLU A 76 11.55 -9.36 9.60
N ILE A 77 10.66 -8.57 10.19
CA ILE A 77 10.20 -7.30 9.61
C ILE A 77 10.47 -6.20 10.63
N LEU A 78 11.31 -5.25 10.23
CA LEU A 78 11.69 -4.13 11.08
C LEU A 78 11.02 -2.85 10.57
N PHE A 79 10.24 -2.20 11.41
CA PHE A 79 9.72 -0.86 11.15
C PHE A 79 10.45 0.14 12.05
N LYS A 80 11.15 1.11 11.45
CA LYS A 80 12.04 2.04 12.16
C LYS A 80 13.06 1.33 13.07
N GLY A 81 13.57 0.17 12.63
CA GLY A 81 14.50 -0.65 13.37
C GLY A 81 13.89 -1.52 14.48
N LYS A 82 12.57 -1.45 14.71
CA LYS A 82 11.87 -2.27 15.70
C LYS A 82 11.20 -3.47 15.02
N ASP A 83 11.45 -4.67 15.52
CA ASP A 83 10.87 -5.91 14.99
C ASP A 83 9.35 -5.96 15.29
N ILE A 84 8.54 -5.94 14.22
CA ILE A 84 7.09 -5.94 14.34
C ILE A 84 6.52 -7.31 14.73
N SER A 85 7.28 -8.40 14.57
CA SER A 85 6.84 -9.74 14.99
C SER A 85 6.64 -9.85 16.49
N LYS A 86 7.38 -9.04 17.26
CA LYS A 86 7.45 -9.06 18.73
C LYS A 86 6.63 -7.94 19.40
N ILE A 87 5.98 -7.06 18.63
CA ILE A 87 5.23 -5.94 19.21
C ILE A 87 3.96 -6.41 19.89
N LYS A 88 3.61 -5.79 21.02
CA LYS A 88 2.38 -6.04 21.79
C LYS A 88 1.20 -5.30 21.15
N GLU A 89 -0.05 -5.69 21.53
CA GLU A 89 -1.27 -5.05 20.97
C GLU A 89 -1.27 -3.52 21.03
N ARG A 90 -0.84 -2.94 22.15
CA ARG A 90 -0.80 -1.47 22.30
C ARG A 90 0.17 -0.81 21.29
N GLU A 91 1.30 -1.44 21.03
CA GLU A 91 2.28 -0.98 20.05
C GLU A 91 1.82 -1.25 18.62
N LEU A 92 0.97 -2.28 18.42
CA LEU A 92 0.37 -2.59 17.13
C LEU A 92 -0.56 -1.47 16.65
N LEU A 93 -1.28 -0.82 17.55
CA LEU A 93 -2.11 0.35 17.22
C LEU A 93 -1.26 1.52 16.68
N GLU A 94 -0.16 1.83 17.35
CA GLU A 94 0.77 2.88 16.89
C GLU A 94 1.45 2.49 15.57
N PHE A 95 1.85 1.23 15.42
CA PHE A 95 2.38 0.71 14.17
C PHE A 95 1.37 0.87 13.02
N ARG A 96 0.12 0.45 13.20
CA ARG A 96 -0.93 0.56 12.19
C ARG A 96 -1.31 2.00 11.85
N LYS A 97 -1.22 2.92 12.81
CA LYS A 97 -1.36 4.36 12.55
C LYS A 97 -0.31 4.86 11.56
N ASN A 98 0.94 4.42 11.72
CA ASN A 98 2.06 4.84 10.87
C ASN A 98 2.10 4.14 9.51
N LEU A 99 1.40 3.02 9.36
CA LEU A 99 1.37 2.21 8.14
C LEU A 99 -0.08 1.98 7.71
N GLN A 100 -0.51 2.66 6.66
CA GLN A 100 -1.88 2.60 6.16
C GLN A 100 -1.94 1.97 4.77
N ILE A 101 -3.12 1.47 4.40
CA ILE A 101 -3.36 0.85 3.09
C ILE A 101 -4.55 1.52 2.38
N ILE A 102 -4.39 1.69 1.07
CA ILE A 102 -5.45 2.06 0.14
C ILE A 102 -5.74 0.81 -0.69
N PHE A 103 -6.93 0.24 -0.50
CA PHE A 103 -7.34 -1.01 -1.13
C PHE A 103 -7.77 -0.80 -2.59
N GLN A 104 -7.79 -1.91 -3.34
CA GLN A 104 -8.17 -2.00 -4.74
C GLN A 104 -9.63 -1.58 -5.00
N ASP A 105 -10.56 -2.04 -4.16
CA ASP A 105 -11.99 -1.74 -4.30
C ASP A 105 -12.42 -0.62 -3.35
N PRO A 106 -12.62 0.61 -3.85
CA PRO A 106 -13.08 1.72 -3.02
C PRO A 106 -14.53 1.52 -2.54
N TYR A 107 -15.32 0.69 -3.24
CA TYR A 107 -16.71 0.43 -2.87
C TYR A 107 -16.78 -0.44 -1.60
N ALA A 108 -16.05 -1.55 -1.61
CA ALA A 108 -15.98 -2.45 -0.47
C ALA A 108 -15.24 -1.84 0.75
N SER A 109 -14.43 -0.78 0.51
CA SER A 109 -13.62 -0.16 1.55
C SER A 109 -14.35 0.89 2.39
N LEU A 110 -15.51 1.39 1.95
CA LEU A 110 -16.28 2.42 2.64
C LEU A 110 -17.56 1.84 3.22
N ASN A 111 -17.88 2.18 4.48
CA ASN A 111 -19.15 1.77 5.08
C ASN A 111 -20.32 2.55 4.41
N PRO A 112 -21.24 1.88 3.71
CA PRO A 112 -22.31 2.55 2.98
C PRO A 112 -23.33 3.26 3.87
N LEU A 113 -23.39 2.94 5.16
CA LEU A 113 -24.30 3.53 6.15
C LEU A 113 -23.73 4.79 6.82
N GLN A 114 -22.48 5.14 6.55
CA GLN A 114 -21.81 6.33 7.09
C GLN A 114 -21.67 7.40 5.99
N ASN A 115 -21.86 8.67 6.36
CA ASN A 115 -21.50 9.78 5.49
C ASN A 115 -19.96 9.97 5.47
N ILE A 116 -19.47 10.75 4.52
CA ILE A 116 -18.04 10.95 4.30
C ILE A 116 -17.34 11.59 5.51
N PHE A 117 -18.01 12.51 6.21
CA PHE A 117 -17.48 13.07 7.45
C PHE A 117 -17.26 11.98 8.51
N GLN A 118 -18.23 11.08 8.69
CA GLN A 118 -18.10 9.98 9.65
C GLN A 118 -16.94 9.07 9.28
N ILE A 119 -16.81 8.70 8.00
CA ILE A 119 -15.74 7.83 7.48
C ILE A 119 -14.36 8.42 7.70
N ILE A 120 -14.16 9.72 7.43
CA ILE A 120 -12.84 10.37 7.59
C ILE A 120 -12.57 10.70 9.05
N SER A 121 -13.58 11.09 9.82
CA SER A 121 -13.40 11.47 11.22
C SER A 121 -13.17 10.30 12.16
N GLU A 122 -13.60 9.09 11.80
CA GLU A 122 -13.46 7.89 12.63
C GLU A 122 -12.00 7.61 13.02
N PRO A 123 -11.03 7.47 12.08
CA PRO A 123 -9.63 7.26 12.43
C PRO A 123 -9.01 8.45 13.16
N ILE A 124 -9.42 9.69 12.84
CA ILE A 124 -8.95 10.89 13.55
C ILE A 124 -9.33 10.84 15.03
N LYS A 125 -10.59 10.51 15.32
CA LYS A 125 -11.11 10.39 16.68
C LYS A 125 -10.48 9.22 17.43
N PHE A 126 -10.40 8.05 16.76
CA PHE A 126 -9.84 6.83 17.34
C PHE A 126 -8.38 7.02 17.78
N HIS A 127 -7.55 7.60 16.90
CA HIS A 127 -6.14 7.84 17.17
C HIS A 127 -5.87 9.20 17.86
N ARG A 128 -6.90 9.98 18.18
CA ARG A 128 -6.79 11.31 18.85
C ARG A 128 -5.80 12.22 18.14
N ILE A 129 -5.96 12.38 16.82
CA ILE A 129 -5.03 13.13 15.96
C ILE A 129 -5.11 14.65 16.27
N CYS A 130 -6.28 15.15 16.65
CA CYS A 130 -6.52 16.54 17.03
C CYS A 130 -7.58 16.63 18.15
N LEU A 131 -7.86 17.81 18.67
CA LEU A 131 -8.90 18.04 19.65
C LEU A 131 -10.30 17.78 19.04
N LYS A 132 -11.28 17.44 19.88
CA LYS A 132 -12.64 17.10 19.41
C LYS A 132 -13.31 18.21 18.60
N ASN A 133 -13.08 19.47 18.97
CA ASN A 133 -13.60 20.66 18.29
C ASN A 133 -12.89 20.94 16.96
N GLU A 134 -11.73 20.37 16.70
CA GLU A 134 -10.92 20.59 15.48
C GLU A 134 -11.19 19.51 14.41
N VAL A 135 -11.89 18.42 14.75
CA VAL A 135 -12.11 17.29 13.86
C VAL A 135 -12.80 17.67 12.55
N TYR A 136 -13.77 18.60 12.61
CA TYR A 136 -14.49 19.03 11.42
C TYR A 136 -13.57 19.78 10.46
N GLU A 137 -12.82 20.76 10.96
CA GLU A 137 -11.87 21.54 10.16
C GLU A 137 -10.77 20.63 9.59
N LYS A 138 -10.31 19.63 10.35
CA LYS A 138 -9.35 18.64 9.86
C LYS A 138 -9.93 17.80 8.71
N CYS A 139 -11.19 17.41 8.78
CA CYS A 139 -11.87 16.72 7.69
C CYS A 139 -12.01 17.61 6.43
N LYS A 140 -12.28 18.93 6.61
CA LYS A 140 -12.31 19.90 5.50
C LYS A 140 -10.96 20.00 4.80
N GLU A 141 -9.87 20.12 5.55
CA GLU A 141 -8.52 20.14 4.99
C GLU A 141 -8.24 18.88 4.16
N LEU A 142 -8.55 17.69 4.70
CA LEU A 142 -8.32 16.40 4.02
C LEU A 142 -9.15 16.26 2.74
N ILE A 143 -10.40 16.69 2.75
CA ILE A 143 -11.27 16.71 1.56
C ILE A 143 -10.71 17.65 0.49
N ALA A 144 -10.27 18.83 0.86
CA ALA A 144 -9.63 19.77 -0.05
C ALA A 144 -8.32 19.22 -0.61
N ASP A 145 -7.52 18.54 0.20
CA ASP A 145 -6.26 17.91 -0.20
C ASP A 145 -6.43 16.83 -1.27
N VAL A 146 -7.56 16.13 -1.27
CA VAL A 146 -7.90 15.16 -2.31
C VAL A 146 -8.69 15.77 -3.47
N GLY A 147 -8.77 17.12 -3.52
CA GLY A 147 -9.40 17.87 -4.61
C GLY A 147 -10.93 17.73 -4.65
N LEU A 148 -11.57 17.61 -3.49
CA LEU A 148 -13.02 17.58 -3.34
C LEU A 148 -13.50 18.80 -2.55
N ASN A 149 -14.76 19.20 -2.76
CA ASN A 149 -15.40 20.29 -2.06
C ASN A 149 -15.92 19.83 -0.69
N GLU A 150 -15.99 20.74 0.28
CA GLU A 150 -16.55 20.52 1.62
C GLU A 150 -17.95 19.88 1.62
N ASN A 151 -18.78 20.21 0.65
CA ASN A 151 -20.13 19.63 0.51
C ASN A 151 -20.14 18.10 0.38
N PHE A 152 -19.00 17.49 0.06
CA PHE A 152 -18.88 16.03 0.02
C PHE A 152 -18.93 15.40 1.42
N LEU A 153 -18.62 16.13 2.48
CA LEU A 153 -18.63 15.62 3.84
C LEU A 153 -20.01 15.11 4.29
N SER A 154 -21.09 15.71 3.80
CA SER A 154 -22.47 15.29 4.12
C SER A 154 -22.99 14.13 3.26
N ARG A 155 -22.32 13.82 2.13
CA ARG A 155 -22.75 12.77 1.19
C ARG A 155 -22.43 11.38 1.71
N TYR A 156 -23.10 10.38 1.10
CA TYR A 156 -22.84 8.96 1.33
C TYR A 156 -22.05 8.35 0.17
N PRO A 157 -21.35 7.22 0.39
CA PRO A 157 -20.54 6.56 -0.65
C PRO A 157 -21.30 6.24 -1.93
N HIS A 158 -22.58 5.87 -1.85
CA HIS A 158 -23.41 5.54 -3.01
C HIS A 158 -23.72 6.74 -3.91
N GLU A 159 -23.59 7.97 -3.41
CA GLU A 159 -23.80 9.21 -4.17
C GLU A 159 -22.55 9.65 -4.95
N LEU A 160 -21.44 8.92 -4.84
CA LEU A 160 -20.15 9.30 -5.40
C LEU A 160 -19.77 8.44 -6.62
N SER A 161 -19.05 9.05 -7.58
CA SER A 161 -18.40 8.31 -8.66
C SER A 161 -17.23 7.45 -8.12
N GLY A 162 -16.74 6.47 -8.91
CA GLY A 162 -15.61 5.61 -8.55
C GLY A 162 -14.37 6.39 -8.18
N GLY A 163 -13.99 7.39 -8.97
CA GLY A 163 -12.85 8.25 -8.70
C GLY A 163 -13.01 9.14 -7.46
N GLN A 164 -14.24 9.60 -7.18
CA GLN A 164 -14.55 10.35 -5.96
C GLN A 164 -14.45 9.44 -4.72
N ARG A 165 -14.98 8.21 -4.78
CA ARG A 165 -14.80 7.22 -3.69
C ARG A 165 -13.34 6.92 -3.45
N GLN A 166 -12.53 6.74 -4.49
CA GLN A 166 -11.10 6.50 -4.36
C GLN A 166 -10.40 7.64 -3.64
N ARG A 167 -10.73 8.90 -3.97
CA ARG A 167 -10.21 10.07 -3.26
C ARG A 167 -10.61 10.10 -1.78
N ILE A 168 -11.83 9.65 -1.43
CA ILE A 168 -12.26 9.49 -0.03
C ILE A 168 -11.44 8.40 0.68
N CYS A 169 -11.18 7.27 0.04
CA CYS A 169 -10.31 6.22 0.59
C CYS A 169 -8.90 6.76 0.85
N ILE A 170 -8.36 7.58 -0.05
CA ILE A 170 -7.08 8.26 0.14
C ILE A 170 -7.16 9.23 1.33
N ALA A 171 -8.18 10.11 1.39
CA ALA A 171 -8.37 11.06 2.50
C ALA A 171 -8.44 10.34 3.85
N ARG A 172 -9.17 9.22 3.93
CA ARG A 172 -9.24 8.39 5.14
C ARG A 172 -7.87 7.82 5.51
N ALA A 173 -7.14 7.27 4.55
CA ALA A 173 -5.82 6.68 4.81
C ALA A 173 -4.80 7.72 5.31
N ILE A 174 -4.81 8.94 4.74
CA ILE A 174 -3.88 10.00 5.16
C ILE A 174 -4.31 10.74 6.43
N SER A 175 -5.53 10.53 6.92
CA SER A 175 -6.12 11.26 8.05
C SER A 175 -5.38 11.09 9.36
N VAL A 176 -4.63 10.00 9.51
CA VAL A 176 -3.82 9.69 10.69
C VAL A 176 -2.34 10.09 10.55
N ASN A 177 -1.99 10.82 9.48
CA ASN A 177 -0.62 11.23 9.14
C ASN A 177 0.35 10.03 9.11
N PRO A 178 0.11 8.99 8.30
CA PRO A 178 0.98 7.82 8.24
C PRO A 178 2.34 8.18 7.64
N GLU A 179 3.36 7.38 7.96
CA GLU A 179 4.68 7.53 7.33
C GLU A 179 4.81 6.65 6.07
N VAL A 180 4.10 5.52 6.04
CA VAL A 180 4.09 4.60 4.90
C VAL A 180 2.65 4.35 4.45
N LEU A 181 2.43 4.45 3.14
CA LEU A 181 1.17 4.12 2.50
C LEU A 181 1.38 2.96 1.51
N ILE A 182 0.62 1.89 1.69
CA ILE A 182 0.53 0.80 0.72
C ILE A 182 -0.63 1.10 -0.21
N CYS A 183 -0.34 1.25 -1.50
CA CYS A 183 -1.34 1.42 -2.55
C CYS A 183 -1.51 0.05 -3.24
N ASP A 184 -2.49 -0.75 -2.82
CA ASP A 184 -2.72 -2.10 -3.36
C ASP A 184 -3.74 -2.03 -4.49
N GLU A 185 -3.23 -2.03 -5.74
CA GLU A 185 -4.01 -1.91 -6.98
C GLU A 185 -5.03 -0.76 -6.96
N SER A 186 -4.70 0.31 -6.26
CA SER A 186 -5.58 1.41 -5.86
C SER A 186 -6.17 2.23 -7.01
N VAL A 187 -5.75 1.98 -8.25
CA VAL A 187 -6.25 2.68 -9.45
C VAL A 187 -6.72 1.74 -10.55
N SER A 188 -6.57 0.41 -10.39
CA SER A 188 -6.85 -0.58 -11.44
C SER A 188 -8.33 -0.69 -11.84
N ALA A 189 -9.24 -0.34 -10.93
CA ALA A 189 -10.69 -0.36 -11.18
C ALA A 189 -11.24 0.94 -11.77
N LEU A 190 -10.38 1.91 -12.12
CA LEU A 190 -10.77 3.23 -12.62
C LEU A 190 -10.49 3.38 -14.12
N ASP A 191 -11.29 4.19 -14.78
CA ASP A 191 -11.04 4.59 -16.17
C ASP A 191 -9.69 5.31 -16.31
N VAL A 192 -9.02 5.18 -17.45
CA VAL A 192 -7.66 5.68 -17.70
C VAL A 192 -7.50 7.17 -17.35
N SER A 193 -8.48 8.01 -17.68
CA SER A 193 -8.44 9.44 -17.38
C SER A 193 -8.51 9.74 -15.87
N ILE A 194 -9.36 8.99 -15.16
CA ILE A 194 -9.54 9.09 -13.72
C ILE A 194 -8.29 8.53 -13.01
N GLN A 195 -7.74 7.43 -13.52
CA GLN A 195 -6.50 6.83 -13.04
C GLN A 195 -5.35 7.85 -13.04
N ALA A 196 -5.11 8.53 -14.18
CA ALA A 196 -4.08 9.56 -14.27
C ALA A 196 -4.28 10.68 -13.24
N THR A 197 -5.52 11.09 -13.01
CA THR A 197 -5.86 12.12 -12.02
C THR A 197 -5.53 11.67 -10.58
N VAL A 198 -5.83 10.41 -10.24
CA VAL A 198 -5.54 9.85 -8.92
C VAL A 198 -4.03 9.65 -8.71
N LEU A 199 -3.30 9.21 -9.75
CA LEU A 199 -1.83 9.08 -9.68
C LEU A 199 -1.15 10.44 -9.45
N ASN A 200 -1.58 11.48 -10.16
CA ASN A 200 -1.10 12.85 -9.96
C ASN A 200 -1.42 13.35 -8.54
N LEU A 201 -2.62 13.05 -8.02
CA LEU A 201 -2.98 13.36 -6.64
C LEU A 201 -2.03 12.67 -5.65
N LEU A 202 -1.76 11.37 -5.80
CA LEU A 202 -0.82 10.65 -4.92
C LEU A 202 0.58 11.27 -4.96
N ASN A 203 1.07 11.71 -6.13
CA ASN A 203 2.34 12.40 -6.27
C ASN A 203 2.34 13.78 -5.59
N LEU A 204 1.25 14.54 -5.65
CA LEU A 204 1.10 15.81 -4.93
C LEU A 204 1.10 15.60 -3.42
N LEU A 205 0.35 14.59 -2.94
CA LEU A 205 0.29 14.24 -1.52
C LEU A 205 1.66 13.74 -1.01
N LYS A 206 2.39 12.95 -1.83
CA LYS A 206 3.77 12.53 -1.51
C LYS A 206 4.66 13.76 -1.26
N LYS A 207 4.61 14.75 -2.13
CA LYS A 207 5.40 15.99 -1.99
C LYS A 207 4.97 16.80 -0.76
N LYS A 208 3.66 16.94 -0.53
CA LYS A 208 3.09 17.74 0.57
C LYS A 208 3.42 17.15 1.93
N TYR A 209 3.26 15.83 2.10
CA TYR A 209 3.36 15.13 3.38
C TYR A 209 4.62 14.28 3.55
N ASN A 210 5.47 14.22 2.51
CA ASN A 210 6.68 13.38 2.47
C ASN A 210 6.39 11.90 2.75
N PHE A 211 5.30 11.39 2.15
CA PHE A 211 4.91 9.97 2.27
C PHE A 211 5.93 9.03 1.63
N THR A 212 6.06 7.85 2.21
CA THR A 212 6.77 6.71 1.65
C THR A 212 5.74 5.75 1.07
N TYR A 213 5.92 5.25 -0.15
CA TYR A 213 4.95 4.37 -0.80
C TYR A 213 5.48 2.96 -1.03
N ILE A 214 4.59 1.96 -0.83
CA ILE A 214 4.66 0.67 -1.50
C ILE A 214 3.54 0.68 -2.53
N PHE A 215 3.89 0.72 -3.80
CA PHE A 215 2.91 0.86 -4.88
C PHE A 215 2.78 -0.45 -5.65
N ILE A 216 1.62 -1.10 -5.52
CA ILE A 216 1.32 -2.39 -6.13
C ILE A 216 0.37 -2.16 -7.30
N SER A 217 0.75 -2.62 -8.48
CA SER A 217 -0.10 -2.63 -9.66
C SER A 217 0.32 -3.76 -10.61
N HIS A 218 -0.60 -4.18 -11.46
CA HIS A 218 -0.32 -5.05 -12.59
C HIS A 218 0.02 -4.26 -13.87
N ASP A 219 -0.25 -2.95 -13.90
CA ASP A 219 0.13 -2.06 -14.99
C ASP A 219 1.58 -1.57 -14.80
N LEU A 220 2.48 -2.06 -15.66
CA LEU A 220 3.89 -1.74 -15.60
C LEU A 220 4.18 -0.27 -15.89
N SER A 221 3.40 0.37 -16.76
CA SER A 221 3.58 1.79 -17.12
C SER A 221 3.28 2.68 -15.92
N VAL A 222 2.22 2.34 -15.18
CA VAL A 222 1.85 3.03 -13.94
C VAL A 222 2.92 2.84 -12.86
N VAL A 223 3.41 1.61 -12.67
CA VAL A 223 4.46 1.35 -11.67
C VAL A 223 5.75 2.06 -12.04
N LYS A 224 6.15 2.07 -13.31
CA LYS A 224 7.32 2.83 -13.79
C LYS A 224 7.19 4.32 -13.49
N TYR A 225 6.00 4.89 -13.74
CA TYR A 225 5.73 6.31 -13.50
C TYR A 225 5.79 6.70 -12.01
N MET A 226 5.31 5.82 -11.13
CA MET A 226 5.17 6.11 -9.70
C MET A 226 6.41 5.78 -8.88
N SER A 227 7.27 4.86 -9.34
CA SER A 227 8.26 4.19 -8.50
C SER A 227 9.68 4.69 -8.70
N ASP A 228 10.43 4.79 -7.61
CA ASP A 228 11.88 5.02 -7.62
C ASP A 228 12.63 3.71 -7.89
N LYS A 229 12.18 2.62 -7.24
CA LYS A 229 12.66 1.25 -7.42
C LYS A 229 11.51 0.30 -7.61
N ILE A 230 11.76 -0.82 -8.28
CA ILE A 230 10.76 -1.84 -8.54
C ILE A 230 11.28 -3.22 -8.12
N ILE A 231 10.40 -3.96 -7.48
CA ILE A 231 10.55 -5.37 -7.15
C ILE A 231 9.63 -6.17 -8.06
N VAL A 232 10.17 -7.22 -8.67
CA VAL A 232 9.40 -8.21 -9.43
C VAL A 232 9.22 -9.45 -8.58
N LEU A 233 7.97 -9.80 -8.30
CA LEU A 233 7.59 -10.96 -7.51
C LEU A 233 7.07 -12.08 -8.44
N TYR A 234 7.67 -13.28 -8.31
CA TYR A 234 7.25 -14.47 -9.05
C TYR A 234 7.26 -15.68 -8.12
N ASN A 235 6.13 -16.39 -8.05
CA ASN A 235 5.96 -17.58 -7.18
C ASN A 235 6.47 -17.36 -5.74
N GLY A 236 6.11 -16.24 -5.16
CA GLY A 236 6.50 -15.88 -3.79
C GLY A 236 7.97 -15.51 -3.59
N LYS A 237 8.75 -15.29 -4.66
CA LYS A 237 10.16 -14.90 -4.61
C LYS A 237 10.38 -13.56 -5.30
N ILE A 238 11.33 -12.79 -4.81
CA ILE A 238 11.85 -11.64 -5.55
C ILE A 238 12.82 -12.17 -6.61
N VAL A 239 12.48 -11.97 -7.89
CA VAL A 239 13.30 -12.39 -9.03
C VAL A 239 14.09 -11.23 -9.63
N ASP A 240 13.62 -9.99 -9.43
CA ASP A 240 14.35 -8.79 -9.82
C ASP A 240 14.09 -7.66 -8.82
N TYR A 241 15.11 -6.80 -8.58
CA TYR A 241 15.03 -5.65 -7.70
C TYR A 241 16.03 -4.59 -8.16
N GLN A 242 15.53 -3.53 -8.78
CA GLN A 242 16.36 -2.50 -9.43
C GLN A 242 15.68 -1.13 -9.36
N ASP A 243 16.43 -0.07 -9.70
CA ASP A 243 15.86 1.24 -10.03
C ASP A 243 14.84 1.10 -11.15
N ALA A 244 13.76 1.87 -11.12
CA ALA A 244 12.64 1.72 -12.05
C ALA A 244 13.11 1.80 -13.51
N ASP A 245 13.88 2.84 -13.88
CA ASP A 245 14.38 2.97 -15.25
C ASP A 245 15.27 1.80 -15.68
N LEU A 246 16.19 1.40 -14.78
CA LEU A 246 17.13 0.33 -15.06
C LEU A 246 16.43 -1.03 -15.25
N LEU A 247 15.35 -1.28 -14.51
CA LEU A 247 14.58 -2.53 -14.66
C LEU A 247 13.95 -2.65 -16.05
N PHE A 248 13.47 -1.54 -16.63
CA PHE A 248 12.89 -1.55 -17.97
C PHE A 248 13.96 -1.59 -19.09
N GLU A 249 15.11 -0.94 -18.89
CA GLU A 249 16.21 -0.94 -19.86
C GLU A 249 16.99 -2.25 -19.87
N LYS A 250 17.29 -2.81 -18.69
CA LYS A 250 18.18 -3.96 -18.49
C LYS A 250 17.61 -4.93 -17.46
N PRO A 251 16.45 -5.57 -17.72
CA PRO A 251 15.89 -6.58 -16.81
C PRO A 251 16.84 -7.77 -16.67
N LYS A 252 17.09 -8.20 -15.44
CA LYS A 252 18.04 -9.28 -15.14
C LYS A 252 17.41 -10.66 -15.33
N ASP A 253 16.21 -10.84 -14.79
CA ASP A 253 15.53 -12.13 -14.81
C ASP A 253 14.74 -12.36 -16.10
N ASN A 254 14.66 -13.61 -16.53
CA ASN A 254 13.93 -13.98 -17.76
C ASN A 254 12.42 -13.77 -17.63
N TYR A 255 11.85 -13.95 -16.44
CA TYR A 255 10.44 -13.66 -16.19
C TYR A 255 10.16 -12.17 -16.31
N THR A 256 11.04 -11.32 -15.76
CA THR A 256 10.95 -9.85 -15.88
C THR A 256 10.98 -9.42 -17.34
N LYS A 257 11.88 -10.02 -18.15
CA LYS A 257 11.94 -9.76 -19.62
C LYS A 257 10.64 -10.11 -20.33
N LYS A 258 10.03 -11.27 -19.99
CA LYS A 258 8.75 -11.68 -20.56
C LYS A 258 7.61 -10.75 -20.14
N LEU A 259 7.56 -10.37 -18.86
CA LEU A 259 6.55 -9.48 -18.30
C LEU A 259 6.57 -8.10 -18.98
N ILE A 260 7.77 -7.53 -19.17
CA ILE A 260 7.94 -6.26 -19.86
C ILE A 260 7.51 -6.37 -21.34
N LYS A 261 7.92 -7.42 -22.05
CA LYS A 261 7.53 -7.64 -23.46
C LYS A 261 6.02 -7.81 -23.65
N ALA A 262 5.32 -8.37 -22.68
CA ALA A 262 3.87 -8.56 -22.75
C ALA A 262 3.08 -7.26 -22.52
N SER A 263 3.73 -6.20 -22.05
CA SER A 263 3.10 -4.90 -21.71
C SER A 263 3.29 -3.84 -22.80
N TYR A 264 4.10 -4.13 -23.79
CA TYR A 264 4.35 -3.35 -25.00
C TYR A 264 3.95 -4.13 -26.25
#